data_f3261f18aca59d49aabe875816500015
#
_entry.id   f3261f18aca59d49aabe875816500015
#
_cell.length_a   1.000
_cell.length_b   1.000
_cell.length_c   1.000
_cell.angle_alpha   90.00
_cell.angle_beta   90.00
_cell.angle_gamma   90.00
#
_symmetry.space_group_name_H-M   'P 1'
#
loop_
_entity.id
_entity.type
_entity.pdbx_description
1 polymer ?
#
loop_
_entity_poly.entity_id
_entity_poly.type
_entity_poly.pdbx_seq_one_letter_code
_entity_poly.pdbx_strand_id
1 'polypeptide(L)'
;MHKLKQKGALAHVVGMNLKKVDLYMAKVDVIANNTSSVLDIFKDCPYFLNGLIVSGKHNLCLFFVGEDIATLEAIVDGHLRSNPLVRGAEVSIVIAPMKDLILPIKMNFDFSNTPPCGNECNCKECPHHISSRCLGCPVTGSYNGKIWNLEFNTKTI
;
A
#
# COMPACT_ATOMS: atom_id res chain seq x y z
N MET A 1 31.28 -0.63 10.58
CA MET A 1 30.26 -0.79 9.52
C MET A 1 29.98 -2.24 9.19
N HIS A 2 30.96 -3.12 9.02
CA HIS A 2 30.74 -4.54 8.67
C HIS A 2 29.86 -5.30 9.68
N LYS A 3 30.07 -5.10 11.01
CA LYS A 3 29.28 -5.73 12.07
C LYS A 3 27.79 -5.29 12.07
N LEU A 4 27.50 -4.05 11.65
CA LEU A 4 26.12 -3.54 11.58
C LEU A 4 25.37 -4.13 10.38
N LYS A 5 26.06 -4.37 9.26
CA LYS A 5 25.49 -5.09 8.11
C LYS A 5 25.14 -6.54 8.46
N GLN A 6 26.07 -7.22 9.15
CA GLN A 6 25.85 -8.63 9.58
C GLN A 6 24.70 -8.78 10.57
N LYS A 7 24.42 -7.77 11.39
CA LYS A 7 23.31 -7.75 12.35
C LYS A 7 21.99 -7.24 11.75
N GLY A 8 21.94 -6.95 10.42
CA GLY A 8 20.77 -6.38 9.78
C GLY A 8 20.45 -4.93 10.18
N ALA A 9 21.35 -4.27 10.95
CA ALA A 9 21.17 -2.89 11.37
C ALA A 9 21.44 -1.87 10.27
N LEU A 10 22.08 -2.30 9.16
CA LEU A 10 22.26 -1.52 7.94
C LEU A 10 21.68 -2.33 6.78
N ALA A 11 20.69 -1.75 6.11
CA ALA A 11 20.08 -2.31 4.91
C ALA A 11 20.29 -1.36 3.73
N HIS A 12 20.52 -1.93 2.55
CA HIS A 12 20.36 -1.19 1.30
C HIS A 12 18.90 -1.27 0.87
N VAL A 13 18.26 -0.13 0.73
CA VAL A 13 16.89 -0.04 0.23
C VAL A 13 16.93 0.42 -1.22
N VAL A 14 16.40 -0.40 -2.12
CA VAL A 14 16.13 -0.03 -3.51
C VAL A 14 14.65 0.29 -3.61
N GLY A 15 14.31 1.44 -4.17
CA GLY A 15 12.92 1.86 -4.23
C GLY A 15 12.73 3.05 -5.15
N MET A 16 11.51 3.55 -5.21
CA MET A 16 11.15 4.73 -5.99
C MET A 16 11.23 5.99 -5.13
N ASN A 17 11.81 7.06 -5.69
CA ASN A 17 11.83 8.36 -5.03
C ASN A 17 10.48 9.05 -5.23
N LEU A 18 9.75 9.26 -4.14
CA LEU A 18 8.41 9.87 -4.17
C LEU A 18 8.39 11.25 -4.84
N LYS A 19 9.49 12.01 -4.78
CA LYS A 19 9.61 13.31 -5.46
C LYS A 19 9.78 13.21 -6.98
N LYS A 20 10.11 12.03 -7.51
CA LYS A 20 10.48 11.81 -8.92
C LYS A 20 9.49 10.96 -9.69
N VAL A 21 8.47 10.45 -9.02
CA VAL A 21 7.44 9.59 -9.61
C VAL A 21 6.06 10.18 -9.34
N ASP A 22 5.13 9.94 -10.25
CA ASP A 22 3.74 10.39 -10.13
C ASP A 22 2.94 9.41 -9.23
N LEU A 23 3.32 9.39 -7.95
CA LEU A 23 2.66 8.59 -6.92
C LEU A 23 2.25 9.46 -5.74
N TYR A 24 1.12 9.11 -5.17
CA TYR A 24 0.62 9.67 -3.92
C TYR A 24 0.93 8.71 -2.78
N MET A 25 1.21 9.26 -1.61
CA MET A 25 1.38 8.51 -0.37
C MET A 25 0.30 8.92 0.62
N ALA A 26 -0.38 7.94 1.19
CA ALA A 26 -1.32 8.13 2.28
C ALA A 26 -0.74 7.64 3.59
N LYS A 27 -0.92 8.43 4.63
CA LYS A 27 -0.77 8.05 6.03
C LYS A 27 -2.15 7.82 6.61
N VAL A 28 -2.38 6.69 7.26
CA VAL A 28 -3.66 6.35 7.87
C VAL A 28 -3.46 6.07 9.36
N ASP A 29 -4.01 6.93 10.20
CA ASP A 29 -4.02 6.74 11.64
C ASP A 29 -5.26 5.93 12.04
N VAL A 30 -5.06 4.77 12.67
CA VAL A 30 -6.10 3.79 12.93
C VAL A 30 -6.26 3.54 14.42
N ILE A 31 -7.51 3.38 14.85
CA ILE A 31 -7.88 2.84 16.17
C ILE A 31 -8.31 1.40 15.95
N ALA A 32 -7.46 0.44 16.28
CA ALA A 32 -7.71 -0.98 16.09
C ALA A 32 -7.86 -1.72 17.41
N ASN A 33 -8.80 -2.67 17.47
CA ASN A 33 -8.94 -3.58 18.61
C ASN A 33 -7.82 -4.65 18.62
N ASN A 34 -7.32 -5.02 17.44
CA ASN A 34 -6.21 -5.95 17.26
C ASN A 34 -5.32 -5.45 16.12
N THR A 35 -4.20 -4.84 16.46
CA THR A 35 -3.26 -4.23 15.50
C THR A 35 -2.60 -5.27 14.61
N SER A 36 -2.23 -6.43 15.15
CA SER A 36 -1.57 -7.49 14.38
C SER A 36 -2.49 -8.06 13.30
N SER A 37 -3.77 -8.32 13.64
CA SER A 37 -4.75 -8.81 12.67
C SER A 37 -5.02 -7.80 11.55
N VAL A 38 -5.01 -6.50 11.84
CA VAL A 38 -5.16 -5.45 10.81
C VAL A 38 -3.93 -5.40 9.91
N LEU A 39 -2.71 -5.49 10.46
CA LEU A 39 -1.47 -5.52 9.68
C LEU A 39 -1.39 -6.75 8.77
N ASP A 40 -1.84 -7.90 9.23
CA ASP A 40 -1.84 -9.15 8.45
C ASP A 40 -2.67 -9.04 7.16
N ILE A 41 -3.71 -8.20 7.14
CA ILE A 41 -4.51 -7.97 5.92
C ILE A 41 -3.65 -7.40 4.79
N PHE A 42 -2.70 -6.54 5.13
CA PHE A 42 -1.95 -5.76 4.15
C PHE A 42 -0.56 -6.30 3.83
N LYS A 43 -0.07 -7.33 4.52
CA LYS A 43 1.32 -7.81 4.38
C LYS A 43 1.77 -8.11 2.95
N ASP A 44 0.85 -8.54 2.08
CA ASP A 44 1.11 -8.86 0.68
C ASP A 44 0.49 -7.85 -0.31
N CYS A 45 -0.14 -6.80 0.19
CA CYS A 45 -0.78 -5.77 -0.64
C CYS A 45 0.27 -4.92 -1.36
N PRO A 46 0.23 -4.80 -2.71
CA PRO A 46 1.17 -3.97 -3.46
C PRO A 46 1.13 -2.49 -3.10
N TYR A 47 -0.03 -1.98 -2.70
CA TYR A 47 -0.21 -0.59 -2.28
C TYR A 47 0.32 -0.32 -0.87
N PHE A 48 0.55 -1.34 -0.05
CA PHE A 48 0.98 -1.18 1.33
C PHE A 48 2.50 -1.06 1.43
N LEU A 49 2.98 0.00 2.08
CA LEU A 49 4.40 0.26 2.30
C LEU A 49 4.89 -0.29 3.63
N ASN A 50 4.21 0.10 4.70
CA ASN A 50 4.58 -0.28 6.06
C ASN A 50 3.46 0.06 7.05
N GLY A 51 3.55 -0.53 8.26
CA GLY A 51 2.69 -0.21 9.38
C GLY A 51 3.48 -0.14 10.67
N LEU A 52 3.13 0.84 11.52
CA LEU A 52 3.75 1.07 12.80
C LEU A 52 2.69 0.89 13.89
N ILE A 53 3.00 0.05 14.88
CA ILE A 53 2.22 0.02 16.13
C ILE A 53 2.75 1.15 16.99
N VAL A 54 1.85 2.04 17.39
CA VAL A 54 2.22 3.25 18.13
C VAL A 54 1.42 3.35 19.43
N SER A 55 1.93 4.10 20.41
CA SER A 55 1.20 4.41 21.63
C SER A 55 0.23 5.57 21.40
N GLY A 56 -0.90 5.55 22.08
CA GLY A 56 -1.87 6.63 22.05
C GLY A 56 -3.27 6.20 21.58
N LYS A 57 -4.12 7.18 21.31
CA LYS A 57 -5.52 6.96 20.89
C LYS A 57 -5.56 6.19 19.56
N HIS A 58 -4.80 6.66 18.56
CA HIS A 58 -4.54 5.90 17.35
C HIS A 58 -3.36 4.98 17.64
N ASN A 59 -3.61 3.70 17.68
CA ASN A 59 -2.61 2.70 18.09
C ASN A 59 -1.93 2.01 16.91
N LEU A 60 -2.28 2.41 15.68
CA LEU A 60 -1.70 1.89 14.46
C LEU A 60 -1.58 3.02 13.43
N CYS A 61 -0.43 3.11 12.76
CA CYS A 61 -0.17 4.06 11.68
C CYS A 61 0.25 3.28 10.43
N LEU A 62 -0.52 3.38 9.37
CA LEU A 62 -0.31 2.67 8.12
C LEU A 62 0.12 3.63 7.01
N PHE A 63 0.97 3.15 6.10
CA PHE A 63 1.42 3.89 4.94
C PHE A 63 1.10 3.14 3.67
N PHE A 64 0.43 3.82 2.75
CA PHE A 64 0.07 3.31 1.44
C PHE A 64 0.62 4.21 0.34
N VAL A 65 0.80 3.65 -0.84
CA VAL A 65 1.20 4.37 -2.05
C VAL A 65 0.29 3.97 -3.21
N GLY A 66 -0.04 4.91 -4.07
CA GLY A 66 -0.89 4.66 -5.23
C GLY A 66 -0.78 5.76 -6.27
N GLU A 67 -1.30 5.50 -7.46
CA GLU A 67 -1.25 6.41 -8.59
C GLU A 67 -2.29 7.54 -8.50
N ASP A 68 -3.35 7.35 -7.73
CA ASP A 68 -4.35 8.37 -7.48
C ASP A 68 -4.92 8.28 -6.06
N ILE A 69 -5.44 9.41 -5.60
CA ILE A 69 -6.00 9.55 -4.25
C ILE A 69 -7.29 8.73 -4.10
N ALA A 70 -8.10 8.63 -5.16
CA ALA A 70 -9.36 7.90 -5.11
C ALA A 70 -9.14 6.40 -4.86
N THR A 71 -8.11 5.81 -5.46
CA THR A 71 -7.70 4.42 -5.19
C THR A 71 -7.26 4.24 -3.74
N LEU A 72 -6.47 5.17 -3.20
CA LEU A 72 -6.04 5.12 -1.79
C LEU A 72 -7.23 5.20 -0.83
N GLU A 73 -8.19 6.10 -1.09
CA GLU A 73 -9.44 6.18 -0.32
C GLU A 73 -10.27 4.91 -0.45
N ALA A 74 -10.39 4.33 -1.63
CA ALA A 74 -11.14 3.08 -1.84
C ALA A 74 -10.53 1.90 -1.06
N ILE A 75 -9.21 1.84 -0.95
CA ILE A 75 -8.51 0.84 -0.13
C ILE A 75 -8.87 1.02 1.34
N VAL A 76 -8.84 2.24 1.84
CA VAL A 76 -9.19 2.53 3.24
C VAL A 76 -10.66 2.21 3.52
N ASP A 77 -11.58 2.61 2.63
CA ASP A 77 -13.00 2.30 2.78
C ASP A 77 -13.26 0.79 2.78
N GLY A 78 -12.70 0.09 1.82
CA GLY A 78 -12.95 -1.34 1.63
C GLY A 78 -12.28 -2.26 2.65
N HIS A 79 -11.19 -1.83 3.28
CA HIS A 79 -10.38 -2.72 4.12
C HIS A 79 -10.23 -2.25 5.57
N LEU A 80 -10.34 -0.96 5.83
CA LEU A 80 -10.22 -0.41 7.17
C LEU A 80 -11.57 0.03 7.74
N ARG A 81 -12.27 0.95 7.08
CA ARG A 81 -13.55 1.46 7.58
C ARG A 81 -14.64 0.39 7.65
N SER A 82 -14.59 -0.60 6.76
CA SER A 82 -15.51 -1.76 6.77
C SER A 82 -15.10 -2.87 7.73
N ASN A 83 -13.90 -2.81 8.31
CA ASN A 83 -13.38 -3.88 9.16
C ASN A 83 -13.90 -3.77 10.60
N PRO A 84 -14.53 -4.81 11.18
CA PRO A 84 -15.06 -4.79 12.55
C PRO A 84 -13.98 -4.63 13.63
N LEU A 85 -12.71 -4.92 13.33
CA LEU A 85 -11.59 -4.71 14.23
C LEU A 85 -11.11 -3.27 14.28
N VAL A 86 -11.59 -2.41 13.37
CA VAL A 86 -11.23 -0.99 13.26
C VAL A 86 -12.38 -0.14 13.77
N ARG A 87 -12.10 0.70 14.78
CA ARG A 87 -13.05 1.64 15.36
C ARG A 87 -12.99 3.03 14.73
N GLY A 88 -11.88 3.35 14.06
CA GLY A 88 -11.69 4.62 13.37
C GLY A 88 -10.45 4.59 12.50
N ALA A 89 -10.51 5.29 11.38
CA ALA A 89 -9.40 5.45 10.44
C ALA A 89 -9.43 6.87 9.87
N GLU A 90 -8.34 7.60 10.08
CA GLU A 90 -8.13 8.97 9.58
C GLU A 90 -7.06 8.96 8.50
N VAL A 91 -7.39 9.45 7.31
CA VAL A 91 -6.49 9.50 6.15
C VAL A 91 -5.87 10.88 6.02
N SER A 92 -4.57 10.91 5.80
CA SER A 92 -3.82 12.11 5.44
C SER A 92 -3.00 11.83 4.19
N ILE A 93 -3.17 12.65 3.16
CA ILE A 93 -2.34 12.56 1.96
C ILE A 93 -1.06 13.37 2.18
N VAL A 94 0.07 12.75 1.91
CA VAL A 94 1.38 13.42 1.97
C VAL A 94 1.51 14.36 0.78
N ILE A 95 1.55 15.66 1.04
CA ILE A 95 1.66 16.69 -0.01
C ILE A 95 3.05 16.71 -0.62
N ALA A 96 4.08 16.71 0.21
CA ALA A 96 5.45 16.69 -0.26
C ALA A 96 6.43 16.25 0.84
N PRO A 97 7.41 15.40 0.54
CA PRO A 97 8.51 15.15 1.46
C PRO A 97 9.53 16.29 1.39
N MET A 98 10.08 16.68 2.53
CA MET A 98 11.11 17.73 2.61
C MET A 98 12.42 17.29 1.91
N LYS A 99 12.84 16.05 2.16
CA LYS A 99 14.02 15.42 1.55
C LYS A 99 13.59 14.32 0.59
N ASP A 100 14.54 13.77 -0.16
CA ASP A 100 14.28 12.58 -0.96
C ASP A 100 13.77 11.45 -0.08
N LEU A 101 12.64 10.89 -0.46
CA LEU A 101 12.00 9.77 0.22
C LEU A 101 11.94 8.59 -0.73
N ILE A 102 12.78 7.59 -0.45
CA ILE A 102 12.84 6.36 -1.22
C ILE A 102 11.88 5.34 -0.62
N LEU A 103 10.88 4.95 -1.39
CA LEU A 103 9.85 4.01 -0.98
C LEU A 103 10.16 2.62 -1.54
N PRO A 104 10.25 1.57 -0.69
CA PRO A 104 10.46 0.19 -1.13
C PRO A 104 9.17 -0.40 -1.69
N ILE A 105 8.73 0.09 -2.84
CA ILE A 105 7.50 -0.34 -3.49
C ILE A 105 7.67 -1.77 -3.99
N LYS A 106 6.71 -2.64 -3.66
CA LYS A 106 6.68 -4.01 -4.15
C LYS A 106 6.32 -4.02 -5.64
N MET A 107 7.27 -4.37 -6.50
CA MET A 107 7.08 -4.40 -7.95
C MET A 107 6.90 -5.82 -8.48
N ASN A 108 7.41 -6.83 -7.77
CA ASN A 108 7.34 -8.22 -8.16
C ASN A 108 6.34 -8.95 -7.27
N PHE A 109 5.34 -9.57 -7.88
CA PHE A 109 4.37 -10.43 -7.22
C PHE A 109 3.83 -11.46 -8.22
N ASP A 110 3.37 -12.59 -7.71
CA ASP A 110 2.70 -13.60 -8.54
C ASP A 110 1.27 -13.14 -8.82
N PHE A 111 0.86 -13.23 -10.08
CA PHE A 111 -0.51 -12.92 -10.47
C PHE A 111 -1.48 -13.96 -9.89
N SER A 112 -2.62 -13.48 -9.40
CA SER A 112 -3.69 -14.28 -8.84
C SER A 112 -5.05 -13.76 -9.32
N ASN A 113 -6.06 -14.61 -9.28
CA ASN A 113 -7.43 -14.19 -9.55
C ASN A 113 -8.09 -13.49 -8.35
N THR A 114 -7.46 -13.57 -7.17
CA THR A 114 -7.96 -12.98 -5.93
C THR A 114 -6.94 -12.00 -5.36
N PRO A 115 -7.39 -10.85 -4.80
CA PRO A 115 -6.52 -9.92 -4.10
C PRO A 115 -5.86 -10.59 -2.88
N PRO A 116 -4.58 -10.27 -2.57
CA PRO A 116 -3.85 -10.89 -1.46
C PRO A 116 -4.37 -10.47 -0.07
N CYS A 117 -5.18 -9.41 0.00
CA CYS A 117 -5.80 -8.94 1.24
C CYS A 117 -6.98 -9.82 1.72
N GLY A 118 -7.24 -10.93 1.06
CA GLY A 118 -8.30 -11.87 1.44
C GLY A 118 -9.72 -11.30 1.32
N ASN A 119 -9.86 -10.12 0.76
CA ASN A 119 -11.18 -9.56 0.49
C ASN A 119 -11.80 -10.36 -0.66
N GLU A 120 -13.00 -10.88 -0.44
CA GLU A 120 -13.83 -11.49 -1.49
C GLU A 120 -14.24 -10.48 -2.58
N CYS A 121 -13.78 -9.22 -2.48
CA CYS A 121 -14.02 -8.18 -3.46
C CYS A 121 -13.40 -8.55 -4.82
N ASN A 122 -14.20 -9.16 -5.65
CA ASN A 122 -13.95 -9.20 -7.07
C ASN A 122 -13.99 -7.75 -7.60
N CYS A 123 -12.87 -7.24 -8.11
CA CYS A 123 -12.83 -5.88 -8.67
C CYS A 123 -13.92 -5.65 -9.72
N LYS A 124 -14.33 -6.69 -10.45
CA LYS A 124 -15.41 -6.61 -11.47
C LYS A 124 -16.77 -6.27 -10.86
N GLU A 125 -17.00 -6.57 -9.59
CA GLU A 125 -18.24 -6.32 -8.87
C GLU A 125 -18.10 -5.19 -7.84
N CYS A 126 -16.88 -4.71 -7.61
CA CYS A 126 -16.60 -3.68 -6.63
C CYS A 126 -17.13 -2.30 -7.11
N PRO A 127 -18.00 -1.63 -6.34
CA PRO A 127 -18.56 -0.34 -6.71
C PRO A 127 -17.50 0.74 -6.98
N HIS A 128 -16.40 0.74 -6.22
CA HIS A 128 -15.30 1.69 -6.42
C HIS A 128 -14.59 1.45 -7.77
N HIS A 129 -14.41 0.20 -8.16
CA HIS A 129 -13.75 -0.13 -9.43
C HIS A 129 -14.67 0.12 -10.62
N ILE A 130 -15.95 -0.27 -10.55
CA ILE A 130 -16.96 -0.03 -11.58
C ILE A 130 -17.13 1.47 -11.84
N SER A 131 -17.11 2.31 -10.80
CA SER A 131 -17.22 3.77 -10.93
C SER A 131 -15.89 4.47 -11.25
N SER A 132 -14.85 3.73 -11.60
CA SER A 132 -13.51 4.24 -11.90
C SER A 132 -12.88 5.06 -10.76
N ARG A 133 -13.28 4.82 -9.52
CA ARG A 133 -12.71 5.40 -8.30
C ARG A 133 -11.58 4.56 -7.71
N CYS A 134 -11.32 3.41 -8.26
CA CYS A 134 -10.24 2.51 -7.84
C CYS A 134 -9.63 1.85 -9.08
N LEU A 135 -8.31 1.90 -9.19
CA LEU A 135 -7.57 1.27 -10.30
C LEU A 135 -7.57 -0.26 -10.25
N GLY A 136 -8.05 -0.86 -9.17
CA GLY A 136 -8.03 -2.29 -8.95
C GLY A 136 -6.74 -2.79 -8.31
N CYS A 137 -6.66 -4.09 -8.04
CA CYS A 137 -5.49 -4.69 -7.40
C CYS A 137 -4.44 -5.08 -8.47
N PRO A 138 -3.18 -4.62 -8.33
CA PRO A 138 -2.10 -4.97 -9.28
C PRO A 138 -1.83 -6.47 -9.41
N VAL A 139 -2.15 -7.27 -8.39
CA VAL A 139 -2.00 -8.73 -8.41
C VAL A 139 -3.02 -9.41 -9.30
N THR A 140 -4.15 -8.76 -9.58
CA THR A 140 -5.24 -9.32 -10.38
C THR A 140 -5.25 -8.75 -11.80
N GLY A 141 -5.88 -9.44 -12.74
CA GLY A 141 -6.06 -8.97 -14.12
C GLY A 141 -7.01 -7.77 -14.27
N SER A 142 -7.50 -7.20 -13.17
CA SER A 142 -8.44 -6.07 -13.16
C SER A 142 -7.77 -4.72 -12.89
N TYR A 143 -6.45 -4.68 -12.81
CA TYR A 143 -5.71 -3.44 -12.58
C TYR A 143 -5.65 -2.56 -13.83
N ASN A 144 -6.07 -1.30 -13.71
CA ASN A 144 -6.13 -0.31 -14.79
C ASN A 144 -5.06 0.79 -14.65
N GLY A 145 -4.15 0.68 -13.70
CA GLY A 145 -3.07 1.64 -13.50
C GLY A 145 -1.87 1.42 -14.42
N LYS A 146 -0.83 2.24 -14.26
CA LYS A 146 0.38 2.24 -15.10
C LYS A 146 1.60 1.65 -14.41
N ILE A 147 1.79 1.95 -13.11
CA ILE A 147 3.03 1.64 -12.38
C ILE A 147 3.32 0.15 -12.35
N TRP A 148 2.32 -0.67 -12.07
CA TRP A 148 2.47 -2.13 -12.01
C TRP A 148 2.18 -2.83 -13.33
N ASN A 149 1.74 -2.10 -14.38
CA ASN A 149 1.63 -2.58 -15.76
C ASN A 149 2.88 -2.28 -16.60
N LEU A 150 3.91 -1.71 -16.03
CA LEU A 150 5.20 -1.58 -16.68
C LEU A 150 5.74 -2.99 -16.95
N GLU A 151 5.48 -3.50 -18.15
CA GLU A 151 6.28 -4.59 -18.70
C GLU A 151 7.73 -4.13 -18.63
N PHE A 152 8.50 -4.71 -17.73
CA PHE A 152 9.95 -4.63 -17.84
C PHE A 152 10.31 -5.25 -19.17
N ASN A 153 10.46 -4.41 -20.17
CA ASN A 153 11.02 -4.77 -21.45
C ASN A 153 12.44 -5.24 -21.18
N THR A 154 12.60 -6.54 -20.91
CA THR A 154 13.90 -7.23 -20.76
C THR A 154 14.62 -7.35 -22.11
N LYS A 155 14.40 -6.38 -23.00
CA LYS A 155 15.15 -6.20 -24.24
C LYS A 155 15.77 -4.81 -24.22
N THR A 156 16.85 -4.66 -23.46
CA THR A 156 18.00 -3.80 -23.76
C THR A 156 18.97 -3.82 -22.57
N ILE A 157 19.77 -4.84 -22.48
CA ILE A 157 21.18 -4.73 -22.06
C ILE A 157 21.99 -5.48 -23.09
#